data_5cbe6874182bd13126d66c28d5585d05
#
_entry.id   5cbe6874182bd13126d66c28d5585d05
#
_cell.length_a   1.000
_cell.length_b   1.000
_cell.length_c   1.000
_cell.angle_alpha   90.00
_cell.angle_beta   90.00
_cell.angle_gamma   90.00
#
_symmetry.space_group_name_H-M   'P 1'
#
loop_
_entity.id
_entity.type
_entity.pdbx_description
1 polymer ?
#
loop_
_entity_poly.entity_id
_entity_poly.type
_entity_poly.pdbx_seq_one_letter_code
_entity_poly.pdbx_strand_id
1 'polypeptide(L)'
;MTPTLQEEIRQSKTFASLQQEVLLNIARTAAVLGHRMEQQFRPFGLTATQYNVLRIIAGAGAEGISQCDIAGRLVAETPDVPRLLKRTETAGLIRRSANPADKRVLRVHLTPAGSRLLQQIGAEVDTMTGDFFPNLSKTQLRALNELLNASRETHTQAKPTE
;
A
#
# COMPACT_ATOMS: atom_id res chain seq x y z
N MET A 1 7.96 -26.45 -12.42
CA MET A 1 7.99 -25.31 -13.36
C MET A 1 6.93 -24.32 -12.90
N THR A 2 7.23 -23.04 -12.87
CA THR A 2 6.24 -22.00 -12.58
C THR A 2 5.33 -21.85 -13.81
N PRO A 3 3.99 -21.88 -13.67
CA PRO A 3 3.10 -21.70 -14.80
C PRO A 3 3.26 -20.31 -15.42
N THR A 4 3.08 -20.21 -16.72
CA THR A 4 3.04 -18.92 -17.42
C THR A 4 1.74 -18.18 -17.11
N LEU A 5 1.70 -16.85 -17.33
CA LEU A 5 0.47 -16.09 -17.17
C LEU A 5 -0.67 -16.67 -18.02
N GLN A 6 -0.37 -17.05 -19.26
CA GLN A 6 -1.34 -17.63 -20.20
C GLN A 6 -2.00 -18.90 -19.62
N GLU A 7 -1.22 -19.76 -18.99
CA GLU A 7 -1.71 -20.98 -18.33
C GLU A 7 -2.55 -20.65 -17.09
N GLU A 8 -2.09 -19.72 -16.24
CA GLU A 8 -2.81 -19.31 -15.03
C GLU A 8 -4.20 -18.76 -15.30
N ILE A 9 -4.32 -17.89 -16.32
CA ILE A 9 -5.61 -17.27 -16.68
C ILE A 9 -6.40 -18.06 -17.73
N ARG A 10 -5.89 -19.24 -18.12
CA ARG A 10 -6.50 -20.14 -19.12
C ARG A 10 -6.80 -19.45 -20.45
N GLN A 11 -5.89 -18.58 -20.89
CA GLN A 11 -6.06 -17.85 -22.13
C GLN A 11 -5.74 -18.75 -23.34
N SER A 12 -6.69 -18.90 -24.27
CA SER A 12 -6.55 -19.75 -25.44
C SER A 12 -5.71 -19.14 -26.56
N LYS A 13 -5.64 -17.80 -26.63
CA LYS A 13 -4.87 -17.07 -27.64
C LYS A 13 -3.59 -16.48 -27.03
N THR A 14 -2.53 -16.43 -27.83
CA THR A 14 -1.29 -15.71 -27.45
C THR A 14 -1.54 -14.23 -27.27
N PHE A 15 -0.73 -13.58 -26.45
CA PHE A 15 -0.77 -12.12 -26.28
C PHE A 15 -0.38 -11.42 -27.58
N ALA A 16 -1.00 -10.29 -27.87
CA ALA A 16 -0.73 -9.52 -29.08
C ALA A 16 0.68 -8.90 -29.09
N SER A 17 1.27 -8.68 -27.90
CA SER A 17 2.61 -8.16 -27.72
C SER A 17 3.18 -8.53 -26.35
N LEU A 18 4.51 -8.46 -26.22
CA LEU A 18 5.19 -8.62 -24.93
C LEU A 18 4.74 -7.55 -23.91
N GLN A 19 4.48 -6.32 -24.37
CA GLN A 19 4.00 -5.23 -23.52
C GLN A 19 2.63 -5.55 -22.91
N GLN A 20 1.73 -6.14 -23.69
CA GLN A 20 0.44 -6.60 -23.20
C GLN A 20 0.60 -7.69 -22.15
N GLU A 21 1.45 -8.67 -22.40
CA GLU A 21 1.72 -9.75 -21.46
C GLU A 21 2.30 -9.20 -20.15
N VAL A 22 3.29 -8.32 -20.21
CA VAL A 22 3.90 -7.68 -19.02
C VAL A 22 2.87 -6.88 -18.24
N LEU A 23 2.02 -6.09 -18.90
CA LEU A 23 0.95 -5.32 -18.23
C LEU A 23 -0.01 -6.23 -17.45
N LEU A 24 -0.43 -7.32 -18.08
CA LEU A 24 -1.34 -8.27 -17.44
C LEU A 24 -0.65 -9.07 -16.32
N ASN A 25 0.65 -9.38 -16.46
CA ASN A 25 1.45 -9.98 -15.39
C ASN A 25 1.53 -9.05 -14.16
N ILE A 26 1.79 -7.77 -14.36
CA ILE A 26 1.81 -6.78 -13.26
C ILE A 26 0.45 -6.73 -12.58
N ALA A 27 -0.64 -6.63 -13.35
CA ALA A 27 -2.00 -6.59 -12.80
C ALA A 27 -2.36 -7.87 -12.03
N ARG A 28 -2.04 -9.04 -12.57
CA ARG A 28 -2.25 -10.34 -11.92
C ARG A 28 -1.45 -10.46 -10.64
N THR A 29 -0.17 -10.11 -10.68
CA THR A 29 0.72 -10.14 -9.53
C THR A 29 0.24 -9.20 -8.44
N ALA A 30 -0.15 -7.97 -8.78
CA ALA A 30 -0.70 -7.01 -7.82
C ALA A 30 -1.98 -7.54 -7.14
N ALA A 31 -2.87 -8.19 -7.88
CA ALA A 31 -4.10 -8.79 -7.32
C ALA A 31 -3.77 -9.96 -6.37
N VAL A 32 -2.87 -10.86 -6.75
CA VAL A 32 -2.46 -12.01 -5.92
C VAL A 32 -1.77 -11.53 -4.63
N LEU A 33 -0.79 -10.64 -4.75
CA LEU A 33 -0.07 -10.11 -3.59
C LEU A 33 -0.98 -9.27 -2.70
N GLY A 34 -1.86 -8.45 -3.29
CA GLY A 34 -2.84 -7.64 -2.55
C GLY A 34 -3.77 -8.53 -1.71
N HIS A 35 -4.29 -9.61 -2.28
CA HIS A 35 -5.12 -10.57 -1.54
C HIS A 35 -4.35 -11.20 -0.36
N ARG A 36 -3.10 -11.62 -0.57
CA ARG A 36 -2.25 -12.17 0.50
C ARG A 36 -1.97 -11.13 1.58
N MET A 37 -1.70 -9.88 1.22
CA MET A 37 -1.52 -8.79 2.19
C MET A 37 -2.77 -8.59 3.05
N GLU A 38 -3.96 -8.57 2.46
CA GLU A 38 -5.22 -8.48 3.22
C GLU A 38 -5.37 -9.63 4.22
N GLN A 39 -5.03 -10.86 3.81
CA GLN A 39 -5.07 -12.03 4.69
C GLN A 39 -4.10 -11.90 5.87
N GLN A 40 -2.92 -11.34 5.66
CA GLN A 40 -1.91 -11.16 6.71
C GLN A 40 -2.30 -10.08 7.73
N PHE A 41 -2.99 -9.01 7.32
CA PHE A 41 -3.43 -7.97 8.26
C PHE A 41 -4.75 -8.28 8.96
N ARG A 42 -5.52 -9.24 8.46
CA ARG A 42 -6.81 -9.64 9.02
C ARG A 42 -6.76 -10.07 10.50
N PRO A 43 -5.75 -10.83 10.98
CA PRO A 43 -5.63 -11.20 12.40
C PRO A 43 -5.48 -9.98 13.32
N PHE A 44 -4.96 -8.86 12.82
CA PHE A 44 -4.82 -7.61 13.56
C PHE A 44 -6.06 -6.70 13.47
N GLY A 45 -7.14 -7.16 12.83
CA GLY A 45 -8.35 -6.37 12.62
C GLY A 45 -8.20 -5.21 11.62
N LEU A 46 -7.17 -5.26 10.76
CA LEU A 46 -6.87 -4.23 9.78
C LEU A 46 -7.05 -4.71 8.35
N THR A 47 -7.34 -3.77 7.45
CA THR A 47 -7.06 -3.91 6.03
C THR A 47 -5.62 -3.50 5.72
N ALA A 48 -5.06 -3.96 4.61
CA ALA A 48 -3.73 -3.52 4.14
C ALA A 48 -3.68 -1.98 3.97
N THR A 49 -4.77 -1.38 3.48
CA THR A 49 -4.88 0.08 3.34
C THR A 49 -4.88 0.80 4.69
N GLN A 50 -5.59 0.27 5.70
CA GLN A 50 -5.54 0.84 7.06
C GLN A 50 -4.13 0.75 7.66
N TYR A 51 -3.44 -0.37 7.49
CA TYR A 51 -2.05 -0.49 7.92
C TYR A 51 -1.16 0.57 7.25
N ASN A 52 -1.30 0.76 5.93
CA ASN A 52 -0.56 1.79 5.20
C ASN A 52 -0.85 3.20 5.74
N VAL A 53 -2.12 3.54 6.03
CA VAL A 53 -2.50 4.80 6.71
C VAL A 53 -1.78 4.97 8.03
N LEU A 54 -1.80 3.95 8.90
CA LEU A 54 -1.14 4.02 10.21
C LEU A 54 0.38 4.23 10.07
N ARG A 55 1.04 3.59 9.09
CA ARG A 55 2.46 3.78 8.78
C ARG A 55 2.77 5.21 8.32
N ILE A 56 1.92 5.78 7.45
CA ILE A 56 2.06 7.16 6.97
C ILE A 56 1.96 8.14 8.14
N ILE A 57 0.96 7.96 9.03
CA ILE A 57 0.76 8.82 10.19
C ILE A 57 1.92 8.68 11.19
N ALA A 58 2.43 7.46 11.42
CA ALA A 58 3.59 7.21 12.27
C ALA A 58 4.83 7.97 11.77
N GLY A 59 5.06 7.95 10.46
CA GLY A 59 6.18 8.65 9.83
C GLY A 59 6.11 10.18 9.90
N ALA A 60 4.94 10.76 10.21
CA ALA A 60 4.77 12.19 10.39
C ALA A 60 5.14 12.68 11.80
N GLY A 61 5.34 11.77 12.76
CA GLY A 61 5.73 12.10 14.13
C GLY A 61 4.65 12.85 14.91
N ALA A 62 5.10 13.66 15.88
CA ALA A 62 4.22 14.36 16.82
C ALA A 62 3.35 15.45 16.18
N GLU A 63 3.83 16.05 15.09
CA GLU A 63 3.11 17.11 14.37
C GLU A 63 1.83 16.63 13.69
N GLY A 64 1.70 15.32 13.50
CA GLY A 64 0.61 14.73 12.74
C GLY A 64 0.65 15.12 11.26
N ILE A 65 -0.35 14.71 10.52
CA ILE A 65 -0.37 14.84 9.05
C ILE A 65 -1.77 15.24 8.57
N SER A 66 -1.87 16.03 7.51
CA SER A 66 -3.15 16.37 6.89
C SER A 66 -3.76 15.19 6.14
N GLN A 67 -5.09 15.20 5.98
CA GLN A 67 -5.78 14.19 5.18
C GLN A 67 -5.31 14.19 3.72
N CYS A 68 -5.04 15.37 3.16
CA CYS A 68 -4.54 15.52 1.79
C CYS A 68 -3.16 14.85 1.62
N ASP A 69 -2.24 15.10 2.56
CA ASP A 69 -0.92 14.47 2.54
C ASP A 69 -0.99 12.95 2.74
N ILE A 70 -1.94 12.46 3.55
CA ILE A 70 -2.18 11.01 3.68
C ILE A 70 -2.60 10.46 2.32
N ALA A 71 -3.58 11.08 1.66
CA ALA A 71 -4.07 10.64 0.36
C ALA A 71 -2.95 10.56 -0.68
N GLY A 72 -2.07 11.58 -0.73
CA GLY A 72 -0.94 11.64 -1.66
C GLY A 72 0.17 10.62 -1.39
N ARG A 73 0.22 10.00 -0.20
CA ARG A 73 1.24 9.01 0.20
C ARG A 73 0.72 7.57 0.21
N LEU A 74 -0.56 7.34 -0.07
CA LEU A 74 -1.09 5.98 -0.15
C LEU A 74 -0.45 5.21 -1.30
N VAL A 75 -0.14 3.94 -1.06
CA VAL A 75 0.42 3.03 -2.09
C VAL A 75 -0.56 2.83 -3.25
N ALA A 76 -1.86 2.78 -2.95
CA ALA A 76 -2.90 2.71 -3.95
C ALA A 76 -3.88 3.87 -3.78
N GLU A 77 -4.30 4.46 -4.89
CA GLU A 77 -5.34 5.49 -4.88
C GLU A 77 -6.61 4.92 -4.23
N THR A 78 -7.13 5.66 -3.28
CA THR A 78 -8.34 5.28 -2.53
C THR A 78 -9.38 6.37 -2.74
N PRO A 79 -10.54 6.05 -3.35
CA PRO A 79 -11.54 7.06 -3.72
C PRO A 79 -12.13 7.81 -2.52
N ASP A 80 -12.17 7.18 -1.35
CA ASP A 80 -12.84 7.71 -0.15
C ASP A 80 -11.91 7.68 1.07
N VAL A 81 -10.85 8.50 1.02
CA VAL A 81 -9.94 8.67 2.15
C VAL A 81 -10.66 9.20 3.40
N PRO A 82 -11.63 10.14 3.35
CA PRO A 82 -12.40 10.56 4.50
C PRO A 82 -13.06 9.40 5.24
N ARG A 83 -13.71 8.50 4.53
CA ARG A 83 -14.38 7.33 5.09
C ARG A 83 -13.39 6.32 5.68
N LEU A 84 -12.26 6.10 5.01
CA LEU A 84 -11.17 5.26 5.50
C LEU A 84 -10.66 5.78 6.84
N LEU A 85 -10.36 7.10 6.93
CA LEU A 85 -9.91 7.73 8.17
C LEU A 85 -10.98 7.67 9.27
N LYS A 86 -12.26 7.91 8.93
CA LYS A 86 -13.35 7.81 9.91
C LYS A 86 -13.45 6.40 10.50
N ARG A 87 -13.36 5.35 9.67
CA ARG A 87 -13.35 3.96 10.15
C ARG A 87 -12.17 3.67 11.08
N THR A 88 -10.97 4.15 10.71
CA THR A 88 -9.75 3.96 11.51
C THR A 88 -9.82 4.73 12.84
N GLU A 89 -10.46 5.90 12.85
CA GLU A 89 -10.74 6.69 14.05
C GLU A 89 -11.78 6.01 14.94
N THR A 90 -12.86 5.50 14.38
CA THR A 90 -13.87 4.72 15.11
C THR A 90 -13.28 3.47 15.75
N ALA A 91 -12.29 2.84 15.12
CA ALA A 91 -11.51 1.75 15.71
C ALA A 91 -10.55 2.20 16.83
N GLY A 92 -10.48 3.50 17.14
CA GLY A 92 -9.65 4.04 18.21
C GLY A 92 -8.14 4.09 17.90
N LEU A 93 -7.75 3.90 16.63
CA LEU A 93 -6.33 3.80 16.24
C LEU A 93 -5.71 5.15 15.88
N ILE A 94 -6.52 6.09 15.46
CA ILE A 94 -6.12 7.47 15.15
C ILE A 94 -7.05 8.46 15.83
N ARG A 95 -6.62 9.70 15.93
CA ARG A 95 -7.43 10.85 16.37
C ARG A 95 -7.18 12.04 15.46
N ARG A 96 -8.15 12.94 15.38
CA ARG A 96 -8.02 14.21 14.67
C ARG A 96 -7.95 15.36 15.66
N SER A 97 -7.16 16.37 15.34
CA SER A 97 -7.09 17.63 16.08
C SER A 97 -7.01 18.80 15.11
N ALA A 98 -7.48 19.97 15.54
CA ALA A 98 -7.27 21.18 14.75
C ALA A 98 -5.77 21.51 14.70
N ASN A 99 -5.29 21.97 13.54
CA ASN A 99 -3.94 22.49 13.43
C ASN A 99 -3.84 23.80 14.21
N PRO A 100 -2.88 23.97 15.14
CA PRO A 100 -2.72 25.20 15.89
C PRO A 100 -2.50 26.45 15.01
N ALA A 101 -1.82 26.30 13.88
CA ALA A 101 -1.53 27.38 12.94
C ALA A 101 -2.71 27.74 12.02
N ASP A 102 -3.56 26.76 11.70
CA ASP A 102 -4.78 26.97 10.90
C ASP A 102 -5.85 25.97 11.34
N LYS A 103 -6.82 26.43 12.10
CA LYS A 103 -7.91 25.59 12.64
C LYS A 103 -8.83 24.98 11.58
N ARG A 104 -8.75 25.43 10.31
CA ARG A 104 -9.49 24.84 9.18
C ARG A 104 -8.86 23.52 8.73
N VAL A 105 -7.58 23.31 9.05
CA VAL A 105 -6.85 22.09 8.69
C VAL A 105 -6.87 21.14 9.89
N LEU A 106 -7.39 19.93 9.66
CA LEU A 106 -7.32 18.85 10.64
C LEU A 106 -6.02 18.07 10.47
N ARG A 107 -5.33 17.85 11.58
CA ARG A 107 -4.18 16.97 11.69
C ARG A 107 -4.61 15.62 12.25
N VAL A 108 -4.09 14.56 11.64
CA VAL A 108 -4.35 13.18 12.04
C VAL A 108 -3.12 12.64 12.76
N HIS A 109 -3.35 12.01 13.91
CA HIS A 109 -2.30 11.46 14.77
C HIS A 109 -2.64 10.03 15.15
N LEU A 110 -1.62 9.22 15.44
CA LEU A 110 -1.84 7.93 16.09
C LEU A 110 -2.34 8.13 17.53
N THR A 111 -3.18 7.21 17.96
CA THR A 111 -3.45 7.02 19.39
C THR A 111 -2.39 6.10 20.01
N PRO A 112 -2.29 6.01 21.34
CA PRO A 112 -1.46 5.00 22.00
C PRO A 112 -1.82 3.57 21.57
N ALA A 113 -3.10 3.28 21.30
CA ALA A 113 -3.56 1.99 20.78
C ALA A 113 -3.03 1.74 19.36
N GLY A 114 -3.13 2.74 18.46
CA GLY A 114 -2.58 2.64 17.10
C GLY A 114 -1.07 2.44 17.10
N SER A 115 -0.34 3.15 17.98
CA SER A 115 1.11 2.99 18.11
C SER A 115 1.50 1.58 18.58
N ARG A 116 0.82 1.04 19.61
CA ARG A 116 1.07 -0.33 20.09
C ARG A 116 0.79 -1.37 19.02
N LEU A 117 -0.32 -1.22 18.29
CA LEU A 117 -0.69 -2.13 17.20
C LEU A 117 0.38 -2.11 16.09
N LEU A 118 0.88 -0.93 15.69
CA LEU A 118 1.96 -0.83 14.72
C LEU A 118 3.27 -1.48 15.22
N GLN A 119 3.60 -1.35 16.49
CA GLN A 119 4.78 -2.01 17.07
C GLN A 119 4.64 -3.53 17.03
N GLN A 120 3.46 -4.06 17.39
CA GLN A 120 3.16 -5.48 17.33
C GLN A 120 3.32 -6.02 15.90
N ILE A 121 2.71 -5.37 14.93
CA ILE A 121 2.82 -5.77 13.51
C ILE A 121 4.27 -5.62 13.03
N GLY A 122 4.97 -4.56 13.43
CA GLY A 122 6.35 -4.28 13.03
C GLY A 122 7.32 -5.40 13.39
N ALA A 123 7.10 -6.08 14.52
CA ALA A 123 7.91 -7.23 14.93
C ALA A 123 7.77 -8.45 13.99
N GLU A 124 6.66 -8.55 13.27
CA GLU A 124 6.34 -9.67 12.38
C GLU A 124 6.51 -9.32 10.89
N VAL A 125 6.59 -8.03 10.57
CA VAL A 125 6.53 -7.54 9.18
C VAL A 125 7.64 -8.09 8.28
N ASP A 126 8.85 -8.24 8.81
CA ASP A 126 9.99 -8.75 8.02
C ASP A 126 9.77 -10.22 7.64
N THR A 127 9.24 -11.02 8.56
CA THR A 127 8.86 -12.42 8.29
C THR A 127 7.71 -12.46 7.29
N MET A 128 6.66 -11.67 7.54
CA MET A 128 5.49 -11.59 6.67
C MET A 128 5.86 -11.21 5.23
N THR A 129 6.75 -10.23 5.05
CA THR A 129 7.16 -9.77 3.72
C THR A 129 8.12 -10.73 3.02
N GLY A 130 8.96 -11.43 3.76
CA GLY A 130 9.86 -12.46 3.23
C GLY A 130 9.11 -13.59 2.50
N ASP A 131 7.96 -13.97 3.02
CA ASP A 131 7.13 -15.05 2.47
C ASP A 131 6.43 -14.69 1.14
N PHE A 132 6.44 -13.42 0.72
CA PHE A 132 5.84 -13.03 -0.57
C PHE A 132 6.67 -13.46 -1.77
N PHE A 133 7.98 -13.58 -1.60
CA PHE A 133 8.93 -13.82 -2.70
C PHE A 133 9.90 -14.98 -2.42
N PRO A 134 9.40 -16.18 -2.04
CA PRO A 134 10.28 -17.28 -1.59
C PRO A 134 11.20 -17.78 -2.72
N ASN A 135 10.83 -17.55 -3.98
CA ASN A 135 11.55 -18.06 -5.15
C ASN A 135 12.48 -17.00 -5.79
N LEU A 136 12.61 -15.81 -5.20
CA LEU A 136 13.45 -14.75 -5.74
C LEU A 136 14.65 -14.49 -4.83
N SER A 137 15.86 -14.53 -5.42
CA SER A 137 17.07 -14.09 -4.76
C SER A 137 17.07 -12.56 -4.51
N LYS A 138 17.91 -12.09 -3.61
CA LYS A 138 18.07 -10.65 -3.33
C LYS A 138 18.43 -9.84 -4.59
N THR A 139 19.23 -10.41 -5.50
CA THR A 139 19.58 -9.77 -6.77
C THR A 139 18.36 -9.64 -7.69
N GLN A 140 17.55 -10.69 -7.79
CA GLN A 140 16.32 -10.66 -8.58
C GLN A 140 15.28 -9.69 -8.01
N LEU A 141 15.17 -9.61 -6.69
CA LEU A 141 14.28 -8.62 -6.03
C LEU A 141 14.72 -7.18 -6.31
N ARG A 142 16.03 -6.90 -6.33
CA ARG A 142 16.54 -5.57 -6.70
C ARG A 142 16.21 -5.24 -8.16
N ALA A 143 16.49 -6.15 -9.08
CA ALA A 143 16.19 -5.97 -10.49
C ALA A 143 14.68 -5.76 -10.73
N LEU A 144 13.82 -6.56 -10.09
CA LEU A 144 12.38 -6.39 -10.16
C LEU A 144 11.94 -5.00 -9.66
N ASN A 145 12.48 -4.54 -8.53
CA ASN A 145 12.18 -3.22 -7.97
C ASN A 145 12.58 -2.09 -8.93
N GLU A 146 13.75 -2.17 -9.55
CA GLU A 146 14.23 -1.21 -10.55
C GLU A 146 13.32 -1.18 -11.78
N LEU A 147 12.96 -2.33 -12.32
CA LEU A 147 12.06 -2.44 -13.48
C LEU A 147 10.66 -1.89 -13.19
N LEU A 148 10.11 -2.18 -12.00
CA LEU A 148 8.83 -1.62 -11.57
C LEU A 148 8.89 -0.10 -11.40
N ASN A 149 10.00 0.47 -10.91
CA ASN A 149 10.19 1.92 -10.83
C ASN A 149 10.23 2.53 -12.22
N ALA A 150 11.06 2.02 -13.11
CA ALA A 150 11.19 2.49 -14.49
C ALA A 150 9.85 2.43 -15.25
N SER A 151 9.05 1.38 -15.02
CA SER A 151 7.72 1.25 -15.66
C SER A 151 6.72 2.34 -15.24
N ARG A 152 6.94 3.05 -14.12
CA ARG A 152 6.07 4.12 -13.63
C ARG A 152 6.54 5.53 -14.00
N GLU A 153 7.78 5.72 -14.44
CA GLU A 153 8.36 7.06 -14.70
C GLU A 153 7.53 7.87 -15.70
N THR A 154 7.07 7.26 -16.77
CA THR A 154 6.26 7.92 -17.82
C THR A 154 4.86 8.31 -17.32
N HIS A 155 4.36 7.71 -16.26
CA HIS A 155 3.01 7.95 -15.74
C HIS A 155 3.00 8.92 -14.56
N THR A 156 4.14 9.14 -13.91
CA THR A 156 4.25 10.05 -12.75
C THR A 156 4.35 11.52 -13.17
N GLN A 157 4.75 11.81 -14.42
CA GLN A 157 4.90 13.17 -14.94
C GLN A 157 3.58 13.81 -15.40
N ALA A 158 2.46 13.09 -15.39
CA ALA A 158 1.17 13.53 -15.89
C ALA A 158 0.19 14.04 -14.81
N LYS A 159 0.68 14.57 -13.67
CA LYS A 159 -0.21 15.34 -12.78
C LYS A 159 -0.29 16.79 -13.30
N PRO A 160 -1.47 17.25 -13.76
CA PRO A 160 -1.64 18.67 -14.05
C PRO A 160 -1.50 19.44 -12.74
N THR A 161 -0.65 20.47 -12.80
CA THR A 161 -0.65 21.55 -11.82
C THR A 161 -1.95 22.34 -12.02
N GLU A 162 -2.93 22.18 -11.12
CA GLU A 162 -3.99 23.16 -10.88
C GLU A 162 -3.87 23.69 -9.45
#